data_eb36840e26f58a961263c787b16bf51f
#
_entry.id   eb36840e26f58a961263c787b16bf51f
#
_cell.length_a   1.000
_cell.length_b   1.000
_cell.length_c   1.000
_cell.angle_alpha   90.00
_cell.angle_beta   90.00
_cell.angle_gamma   90.00
#
_symmetry.space_group_name_H-M   'P 1'
#
loop_
_entity.id
_entity.type
_entity.pdbx_description
1 polymer ?
#
loop_
_entity_poly.entity_id
_entity_poly.type
_entity_poly.pdbx_seq_one_letter_code
_entity_poly.pdbx_strand_id
1 'polypeptide(L)'
;MKKLSIILIGLFFCMSLQAQLRLTLGRVIEMAADSSLTAFRNQNMYLAGYWEYRTYQANRLPSLTLNLTPARYYRYITQRYDSGQDIDVYREQQMFSASGGLNISQNFDLTGGTFYIDTDLDYMRNFGSQTYTQYSSVPLRIGYQQNLLGYNPFRWERKIEPLKYEKVKKQYIYNTEQMSEEAVSYFFELALAQAELELAQENLISTDTLYKIGVQRQKIAAISQADLLTLRLDHVNAQNTLQNAEIAVKRAMFSLATFLNIDKDTDITLDLPGKPTNKTITVEEALAKAEENNPTYLEQEQNVLEAEQSLDRAKMEARFNASVNASVGFNQVADKLSEAYRHPLRQDLVQFTVSIPLVDWGVRRGRVNMAKNNLNVVRTSADQERQSVEKEIIVTVSDFNIQQRLIASAEEALDLAIQAHEQTRQRFIIGRADVNSLTLSLNRQQEAQKNYIQALRNYWQDYYKIRRLTLHDFESGFSLSDKFDYAVGMYR
;
A
#
# COMPACT_ATOMS: atom_id res chain seq x y z
N MET A 1 -3.70 13.70 60.69
CA MET A 1 -3.18 12.37 60.30
C MET A 1 -4.23 11.39 59.78
N LYS A 2 -5.47 11.30 60.31
CA LYS A 2 -6.52 10.39 59.82
C LYS A 2 -7.04 10.69 58.41
N LYS A 3 -7.01 11.94 57.95
CA LYS A 3 -7.44 12.29 56.55
C LYS A 3 -6.40 11.97 55.48
N LEU A 4 -5.11 11.94 55.84
CA LEU A 4 -4.03 11.59 54.91
C LEU A 4 -3.97 10.06 54.66
N SER A 5 -4.31 9.25 55.67
CA SER A 5 -4.36 7.78 55.55
C SER A 5 -5.50 7.30 54.67
N ILE A 6 -6.64 7.99 54.64
CA ILE A 6 -7.80 7.63 53.77
C ILE A 6 -7.50 7.95 52.31
N ILE A 7 -6.74 9.03 52.01
CA ILE A 7 -6.32 9.38 50.65
C ILE A 7 -5.26 8.38 50.11
N LEU A 8 -4.34 7.92 51.00
CA LEU A 8 -3.33 6.94 50.65
C LEU A 8 -3.95 5.52 50.37
N ILE A 9 -4.99 5.13 51.11
CA ILE A 9 -5.72 3.85 50.90
C ILE A 9 -6.59 3.94 49.62
N GLY A 10 -7.17 5.10 49.30
CA GLY A 10 -7.89 5.35 48.05
C GLY A 10 -6.99 5.29 46.79
N LEU A 11 -5.73 5.77 46.92
CA LEU A 11 -4.76 5.71 45.81
C LEU A 11 -4.20 4.29 45.58
N PHE A 12 -4.16 3.44 46.63
CA PHE A 12 -3.69 2.06 46.52
C PHE A 12 -4.76 1.10 45.93
N PHE A 13 -6.05 1.49 45.96
CA PHE A 13 -7.13 0.69 45.39
C PHE A 13 -7.39 1.01 43.90
N CYS A 14 -6.75 2.01 43.32
CA CYS A 14 -6.76 2.33 41.91
C CYS A 14 -5.67 1.59 41.08
N MET A 15 -4.81 0.81 41.69
CA MET A 15 -3.77 0.03 41.01
C MET A 15 -4.18 -1.44 40.99
N SER A 16 -4.92 -1.83 39.96
CA SER A 16 -4.98 -3.14 39.32
C SER A 16 -6.41 -3.55 38.92
N LEU A 17 -7.11 -2.68 38.19
CA LEU A 17 -8.04 -3.20 37.19
C LEU A 17 -7.19 -3.39 35.91
N GLN A 18 -6.49 -4.49 35.82
CA GLN A 18 -6.14 -5.03 34.50
C GLN A 18 -7.47 -5.34 33.83
N ALA A 19 -7.98 -4.40 33.05
CA ALA A 19 -9.22 -4.58 32.33
C ALA A 19 -8.94 -5.66 31.27
N GLN A 20 -9.47 -6.84 31.51
CA GLN A 20 -9.47 -7.93 30.53
C GLN A 20 -10.18 -7.42 29.28
N LEU A 21 -9.45 -7.32 28.18
CA LEU A 21 -9.97 -6.80 26.92
C LEU A 21 -10.69 -7.94 26.18
N ARG A 22 -12.03 -7.91 26.15
CA ARG A 22 -12.81 -8.85 25.33
C ARG A 22 -12.95 -8.35 23.91
N LEU A 23 -12.54 -9.15 22.94
CA LEU A 23 -12.55 -8.82 21.55
C LEU A 23 -13.34 -9.83 20.71
N THR A 24 -14.27 -9.31 19.91
CA THR A 24 -14.90 -10.05 18.82
C THR A 24 -14.08 -9.90 17.54
N LEU A 25 -14.25 -10.79 16.56
CA LEU A 25 -13.57 -10.73 15.27
C LEU A 25 -13.78 -9.38 14.57
N GLY A 26 -15.02 -8.87 14.53
CA GLY A 26 -15.31 -7.56 13.95
C GLY A 26 -14.56 -6.43 14.63
N ARG A 27 -14.44 -6.45 15.97
CA ARG A 27 -13.70 -5.42 16.71
C ARG A 27 -12.20 -5.47 16.44
N VAL A 28 -11.63 -6.67 16.32
CA VAL A 28 -10.20 -6.83 15.95
C VAL A 28 -9.93 -6.26 14.56
N ILE A 29 -10.81 -6.49 13.59
CA ILE A 29 -10.71 -5.96 12.23
C ILE A 29 -10.82 -4.42 12.22
N GLU A 30 -11.77 -3.83 12.95
CA GLU A 30 -11.86 -2.38 13.11
C GLU A 30 -10.59 -1.78 13.70
N MET A 31 -10.10 -2.35 14.81
CA MET A 31 -8.86 -1.88 15.44
C MET A 31 -7.65 -2.02 14.52
N ALA A 32 -7.56 -3.10 13.74
CA ALA A 32 -6.50 -3.27 12.74
C ALA A 32 -6.53 -2.16 11.68
N ALA A 33 -7.73 -1.79 11.21
CA ALA A 33 -7.90 -0.73 10.22
C ALA A 33 -7.63 0.68 10.77
N ASP A 34 -7.89 0.92 12.07
CA ASP A 34 -7.80 2.25 12.67
C ASP A 34 -6.44 2.52 13.32
N SER A 35 -5.83 1.53 13.98
CA SER A 35 -4.72 1.74 14.91
C SER A 35 -3.42 1.06 14.51
N SER A 36 -3.43 0.13 13.54
CA SER A 36 -2.22 -0.61 13.17
C SER A 36 -1.21 0.26 12.43
N LEU A 37 0.08 -0.03 12.59
CA LEU A 37 1.14 0.63 11.82
C LEU A 37 0.98 0.39 10.30
N THR A 38 0.41 -0.74 9.92
CA THR A 38 0.10 -1.07 8.52
C THR A 38 -1.01 -0.17 7.97
N ALA A 39 -2.05 0.12 8.77
CA ALA A 39 -3.11 1.06 8.38
C ALA A 39 -2.56 2.48 8.17
N PHE A 40 -1.71 2.95 9.08
CA PHE A 40 -1.04 4.24 8.95
C PHE A 40 -0.16 4.32 7.70
N ARG A 41 0.62 3.26 7.42
CA ARG A 41 1.41 3.17 6.19
C ARG A 41 0.52 3.20 4.94
N ASN A 42 -0.58 2.44 4.93
CA ASN A 42 -1.52 2.39 3.81
C ASN A 42 -2.14 3.77 3.54
N GLN A 43 -2.55 4.48 4.59
CA GLN A 43 -3.08 5.84 4.48
C GLN A 43 -2.06 6.81 3.87
N ASN A 44 -0.79 6.76 4.31
CA ASN A 44 0.25 7.62 3.76
C ASN A 44 0.58 7.29 2.30
N MET A 45 0.53 6.02 1.90
CA MET A 45 0.67 5.62 0.49
C MET A 45 -0.45 6.19 -0.37
N TYR A 46 -1.69 6.15 0.10
CA TYR A 46 -2.83 6.78 -0.58
C TYR A 46 -2.64 8.30 -0.71
N LEU A 47 -2.26 8.98 0.39
CA LEU A 47 -2.02 10.43 0.38
C LEU A 47 -0.88 10.83 -0.57
N ALA A 48 0.18 10.02 -0.65
CA ALA A 48 1.26 10.24 -1.61
C ALA A 48 0.74 10.20 -3.06
N GLY A 49 -0.05 9.19 -3.42
CA GLY A 49 -0.66 9.08 -4.75
C GLY A 49 -1.70 10.18 -5.04
N TYR A 50 -2.46 10.60 -4.04
CA TYR A 50 -3.36 11.75 -4.15
C TYR A 50 -2.60 13.04 -4.49
N TRP A 51 -1.50 13.33 -3.77
CA TRP A 51 -0.68 14.52 -4.04
C TRP A 51 0.06 14.43 -5.37
N GLU A 52 0.45 13.24 -5.81
CA GLU A 52 1.01 13.02 -7.14
C GLU A 52 0.00 13.41 -8.24
N TYR A 53 -1.25 12.95 -8.12
CA TYR A 53 -2.31 13.32 -9.05
C TYR A 53 -2.64 14.83 -8.99
N ARG A 54 -2.67 15.43 -7.78
CA ARG A 54 -2.86 16.88 -7.63
C ARG A 54 -1.72 17.67 -8.26
N THR A 55 -0.49 17.19 -8.15
CA THR A 55 0.69 17.79 -8.79
C THR A 55 0.56 17.71 -10.32
N TYR A 56 0.13 16.57 -10.86
CA TYR A 56 -0.17 16.44 -12.28
C TYR A 56 -1.22 17.46 -12.73
N GLN A 57 -2.32 17.60 -12.00
CA GLN A 57 -3.36 18.60 -12.31
C GLN A 57 -2.82 20.02 -12.26
N ALA A 58 -2.01 20.36 -11.26
CA ALA A 58 -1.42 21.68 -11.09
C ALA A 58 -0.40 22.01 -12.19
N ASN A 59 0.40 21.05 -12.64
CA ASN A 59 1.37 21.21 -13.73
C ASN A 59 0.72 21.54 -15.09
N ARG A 60 -0.60 21.41 -15.19
CA ARG A 60 -1.39 21.79 -16.37
C ARG A 60 -1.94 23.21 -16.30
N LEU A 61 -1.71 23.91 -15.21
CA LEU A 61 -2.08 25.32 -15.04
C LEU A 61 -0.89 26.22 -15.40
N PRO A 62 -1.14 27.50 -15.75
CA PRO A 62 -0.05 28.45 -15.98
C PRO A 62 0.85 28.56 -14.75
N SER A 63 2.15 28.43 -14.94
CA SER A 63 3.14 28.65 -13.89
C SER A 63 3.72 30.06 -14.00
N LEU A 64 3.85 30.77 -12.88
CA LEU A 64 4.53 32.06 -12.78
C LEU A 64 5.84 31.88 -12.03
N THR A 65 6.97 32.19 -12.67
CA THR A 65 8.31 32.06 -12.09
C THR A 65 9.01 33.40 -12.10
N LEU A 66 9.57 33.79 -10.95
CA LEU A 66 10.50 34.92 -10.83
C LEU A 66 11.93 34.40 -10.88
N ASN A 67 12.69 34.80 -11.91
CA ASN A 67 14.10 34.47 -12.09
C ASN A 67 14.94 35.68 -11.69
N LEU A 68 15.83 35.51 -10.74
CA LEU A 68 16.74 36.55 -10.29
C LEU A 68 18.18 36.06 -10.38
N THR A 69 19.02 36.88 -11.00
CA THR A 69 20.48 36.75 -10.96
C THR A 69 21.05 38.02 -10.34
N PRO A 70 21.10 38.13 -9.01
CA PRO A 70 21.43 39.40 -8.34
C PRO A 70 22.87 39.86 -8.57
N ALA A 71 23.78 38.95 -8.90
CA ALA A 71 25.17 39.29 -9.19
C ALA A 71 25.80 38.24 -10.09
N ARG A 72 26.38 38.69 -11.19
CA ARG A 72 27.23 37.91 -12.06
C ARG A 72 28.44 38.77 -12.42
N TYR A 73 29.63 38.37 -12.03
CA TYR A 73 30.88 39.02 -12.42
C TYR A 73 31.71 38.03 -13.20
N TYR A 74 32.26 38.52 -14.33
CA TYR A 74 33.21 37.75 -15.09
C TYR A 74 34.31 38.63 -15.67
N ARG A 75 35.48 38.05 -15.79
CA ARG A 75 36.66 38.64 -16.40
C ARG A 75 37.30 37.59 -17.28
N TYR A 76 37.39 37.87 -18.57
CA TYR A 76 38.02 36.99 -19.54
C TYR A 76 38.61 37.78 -20.70
N ILE A 77 39.54 37.18 -21.44
CA ILE A 77 40.11 37.74 -22.67
C ILE A 77 39.30 37.17 -23.82
N THR A 78 38.77 38.04 -24.68
CA THR A 78 38.03 37.67 -25.89
C THR A 78 38.59 38.35 -27.11
N GLN A 79 38.57 37.65 -28.23
CA GLN A 79 38.91 38.20 -29.53
C GLN A 79 37.79 39.14 -29.98
N ARG A 80 38.16 40.34 -30.40
CA ARG A 80 37.24 41.34 -30.95
C ARG A 80 37.86 42.01 -32.16
N TYR A 81 37.04 42.19 -33.18
CA TYR A 81 37.39 42.93 -34.34
C TYR A 81 37.54 44.43 -34.03
N ASP A 82 38.68 45.01 -34.32
CA ASP A 82 38.97 46.46 -34.24
C ASP A 82 38.82 47.10 -35.61
N SER A 83 37.73 47.81 -35.85
CA SER A 83 37.40 48.43 -37.11
C SER A 83 38.35 49.60 -37.48
N GLY A 84 39.08 50.13 -36.51
CA GLY A 84 40.09 51.21 -36.77
C GLY A 84 41.43 50.71 -37.34
N GLN A 85 41.73 49.40 -37.07
CA GLN A 85 42.97 48.77 -37.53
C GLN A 85 42.74 47.61 -38.50
N ASP A 86 41.48 47.26 -38.79
CA ASP A 86 41.05 46.14 -39.63
C ASP A 86 41.65 44.77 -39.22
N ILE A 87 41.82 44.56 -37.92
CA ILE A 87 42.42 43.36 -37.35
C ILE A 87 41.59 42.85 -36.14
N ASP A 88 41.70 41.56 -35.88
CA ASP A 88 41.22 40.97 -34.63
C ASP A 88 42.22 41.15 -33.50
N VAL A 89 41.80 41.73 -32.40
CA VAL A 89 42.64 41.95 -31.21
C VAL A 89 42.04 41.24 -29.99
N TYR A 90 42.90 40.70 -29.14
CA TYR A 90 42.50 40.16 -27.87
C TYR A 90 42.34 41.29 -26.84
N ARG A 91 41.12 41.45 -26.31
CA ARG A 91 40.80 42.45 -25.28
C ARG A 91 40.29 41.79 -24.02
N GLU A 92 40.75 42.30 -22.90
CA GLU A 92 40.20 41.92 -21.61
C GLU A 92 38.80 42.53 -21.46
N GLN A 93 37.84 41.70 -21.11
CA GLN A 93 36.47 42.09 -20.80
C GLN A 93 36.19 41.82 -19.33
N GLN A 94 35.85 42.87 -18.58
CA GLN A 94 35.40 42.78 -17.18
C GLN A 94 33.98 43.31 -17.14
N MET A 95 33.05 42.50 -16.65
CA MET A 95 31.64 42.88 -16.61
C MET A 95 30.98 42.39 -15.34
N PHE A 96 30.19 43.24 -14.75
CA PHE A 96 29.20 42.91 -13.74
C PHE A 96 27.81 43.00 -14.35
N SER A 97 26.99 42.01 -14.12
CA SER A 97 25.57 42.03 -14.51
C SER A 97 24.66 41.55 -13.40
N ALA A 98 23.49 42.09 -13.38
CA ALA A 98 22.39 41.63 -12.52
C ALA A 98 21.11 41.58 -13.36
N SER A 99 20.33 40.57 -13.23
CA SER A 99 19.07 40.42 -14.00
C SER A 99 17.91 39.92 -13.15
N GLY A 100 16.72 40.32 -13.54
CA GLY A 100 15.49 39.87 -12.94
C GLY A 100 14.37 39.82 -13.98
N GLY A 101 13.64 38.71 -13.99
CA GLY A 101 12.55 38.53 -14.94
C GLY A 101 11.42 37.67 -14.40
N LEU A 102 10.23 37.94 -14.87
CA LEU A 102 9.03 37.11 -14.63
C LEU A 102 8.71 36.31 -15.89
N ASN A 103 8.46 35.04 -15.70
CA ASN A 103 8.06 34.15 -16.78
C ASN A 103 6.74 33.46 -16.41
N ILE A 104 5.73 33.53 -17.26
CA ILE A 104 4.51 32.74 -17.23
C ILE A 104 4.63 31.69 -18.32
N SER A 105 4.50 30.43 -18.00
CA SER A 105 4.53 29.33 -18.97
C SER A 105 3.30 28.42 -18.83
N GLN A 106 2.74 28.03 -19.98
CA GLN A 106 1.58 27.14 -20.08
C GLN A 106 1.83 26.09 -21.13
N ASN A 107 1.79 24.83 -20.70
CA ASN A 107 1.84 23.69 -21.61
C ASN A 107 0.49 23.48 -22.30
N PHE A 108 0.51 23.15 -23.58
CA PHE A 108 -0.68 22.92 -24.38
C PHE A 108 -0.77 21.42 -24.78
N ASP A 109 -1.65 20.70 -24.12
CA ASP A 109 -1.74 19.23 -24.24
C ASP A 109 -1.97 18.73 -25.65
N LEU A 110 -2.73 19.47 -26.46
CA LEU A 110 -3.17 19.00 -27.77
C LEU A 110 -1.97 18.85 -28.73
N THR A 111 -1.06 19.82 -28.71
CA THR A 111 0.08 19.88 -29.61
C THR A 111 1.40 19.45 -28.97
N GLY A 112 1.46 19.49 -27.63
CA GLY A 112 2.70 19.29 -26.88
C GLY A 112 3.63 20.49 -26.89
N GLY A 113 3.12 21.68 -27.25
CA GLY A 113 3.85 22.94 -27.24
C GLY A 113 3.68 23.71 -25.94
N THR A 114 4.44 24.79 -25.79
CA THR A 114 4.41 25.66 -24.62
C THR A 114 4.23 27.10 -25.04
N PHE A 115 3.19 27.76 -24.51
CA PHE A 115 3.04 29.20 -24.53
C PHE A 115 3.81 29.81 -23.39
N TYR A 116 4.45 30.95 -23.65
CA TYR A 116 5.14 31.71 -22.61
C TYR A 116 4.94 33.20 -22.77
N ILE A 117 4.92 33.87 -21.63
CA ILE A 117 4.89 35.32 -21.51
C ILE A 117 6.01 35.67 -20.54
N ASP A 118 6.93 36.49 -20.97
CA ASP A 118 8.05 36.93 -20.12
C ASP A 118 8.28 38.45 -20.16
N THR A 119 8.88 38.92 -19.09
CA THR A 119 9.41 40.27 -18.94
C THR A 119 10.74 40.19 -18.21
N ASP A 120 11.75 40.85 -18.74
CA ASP A 120 13.10 40.81 -18.20
C ASP A 120 13.69 42.23 -18.09
N LEU A 121 14.54 42.41 -17.06
CA LEU A 121 15.36 43.58 -16.85
C LEU A 121 16.76 43.14 -16.51
N ASP A 122 17.71 43.52 -17.35
CA ASP A 122 19.13 43.29 -17.16
C ASP A 122 19.87 44.59 -16.87
N TYR A 123 20.69 44.58 -15.83
CA TYR A 123 21.67 45.61 -15.53
C TYR A 123 23.05 45.12 -15.90
N MET A 124 23.83 45.92 -16.64
CA MET A 124 25.18 45.59 -17.02
C MET A 124 26.11 46.79 -16.74
N ARG A 125 27.24 46.50 -16.09
CA ARG A 125 28.33 47.42 -15.91
C ARG A 125 29.61 46.84 -16.46
N ASN A 126 30.17 47.50 -17.47
CA ASN A 126 31.45 47.13 -18.06
C ASN A 126 32.59 47.93 -17.39
N PHE A 127 33.71 47.28 -17.03
CA PHE A 127 34.88 47.87 -16.38
C PHE A 127 36.12 47.92 -17.31
N GLY A 128 35.96 47.68 -18.61
CA GLY A 128 37.05 47.71 -19.57
C GLY A 128 37.64 49.11 -19.80
N SER A 129 38.32 49.32 -20.94
CA SER A 129 38.94 50.60 -21.32
C SER A 129 37.96 51.79 -21.30
N GLN A 130 36.68 51.53 -21.45
CA GLN A 130 35.60 52.49 -21.21
C GLN A 130 34.63 51.88 -20.19
N THR A 131 34.46 52.51 -19.04
CA THR A 131 33.47 52.11 -18.04
C THR A 131 32.13 52.72 -18.44
N TYR A 132 31.11 51.85 -18.63
CA TYR A 132 29.74 52.28 -18.94
C TYR A 132 28.75 51.35 -18.26
N THR A 133 27.57 51.89 -18.05
CA THR A 133 26.43 51.15 -17.46
C THR A 133 25.28 51.15 -18.46
N GLN A 134 24.63 50.00 -18.63
CA GLN A 134 23.47 49.88 -19.50
C GLN A 134 22.39 49.03 -18.82
N TYR A 135 21.16 49.34 -19.16
CA TYR A 135 19.96 48.61 -18.78
C TYR A 135 19.34 48.05 -20.06
N SER A 136 19.12 46.73 -20.11
CA SER A 136 18.36 46.07 -21.16
C SER A 136 17.05 45.62 -20.61
N SER A 137 15.94 46.00 -21.21
CA SER A 137 14.60 45.58 -20.80
C SER A 137 13.89 44.86 -21.92
N VAL A 138 13.14 43.83 -21.51
CA VAL A 138 12.09 43.20 -22.33
C VAL A 138 10.77 43.47 -21.58
N PRO A 139 10.07 44.58 -21.88
CA PRO A 139 8.85 44.93 -21.16
C PRO A 139 7.75 43.85 -21.24
N LEU A 140 7.60 43.22 -22.39
CA LEU A 140 6.69 42.13 -22.65
C LEU A 140 7.16 41.35 -23.87
N ARG A 141 7.23 40.03 -23.75
CA ARG A 141 7.37 39.09 -24.85
C ARG A 141 6.38 37.95 -24.70
N ILE A 142 5.65 37.64 -25.76
CA ILE A 142 4.72 36.52 -25.84
C ILE A 142 5.25 35.56 -26.88
N GLY A 143 5.37 34.31 -26.57
CA GLY A 143 5.90 33.31 -27.48
C GLY A 143 5.25 31.94 -27.37
N TYR A 144 5.52 31.15 -28.39
CA TYR A 144 5.08 29.78 -28.50
C TYR A 144 6.20 28.91 -29.05
N GLN A 145 6.49 27.84 -28.32
CA GLN A 145 7.48 26.84 -28.72
C GLN A 145 6.80 25.50 -28.96
N GLN A 146 7.06 24.87 -30.10
CA GLN A 146 6.45 23.62 -30.52
C GLN A 146 7.44 22.69 -31.19
N ASN A 147 7.47 21.44 -30.75
CA ASN A 147 8.06 20.34 -31.50
C ASN A 147 7.01 19.79 -32.49
N LEU A 148 7.20 19.99 -33.78
CA LEU A 148 6.18 19.69 -34.81
C LEU A 148 5.96 18.18 -35.01
N LEU A 149 7.01 17.38 -34.94
CA LEU A 149 6.99 15.94 -35.18
C LEU A 149 7.52 15.14 -34.00
N GLY A 150 7.69 15.80 -32.85
CA GLY A 150 8.23 15.20 -31.66
C GLY A 150 7.19 14.39 -30.85
N TYR A 151 7.71 13.68 -29.88
CA TYR A 151 6.90 13.01 -28.87
C TYR A 151 6.13 14.04 -28.04
N ASN A 152 4.81 13.77 -27.83
CA ASN A 152 3.97 14.61 -26.98
C ASN A 152 3.71 13.91 -25.63
N PRO A 153 4.43 14.28 -24.55
CA PRO A 153 4.25 13.64 -23.24
C PRO A 153 2.86 13.89 -22.65
N PHE A 154 2.31 15.09 -22.84
CA PHE A 154 1.03 15.49 -22.22
C PHE A 154 -0.16 14.65 -22.69
N ARG A 155 -0.11 14.13 -23.94
CA ARG A 155 -1.13 13.23 -24.46
C ARG A 155 -1.15 11.90 -23.70
N TRP A 156 0.02 11.39 -23.32
CA TRP A 156 0.16 10.13 -22.58
C TRP A 156 -0.15 10.33 -21.11
N GLU A 157 0.36 11.38 -20.49
CA GLU A 157 0.05 11.75 -19.11
C GLU A 157 -1.46 11.87 -18.88
N ARG A 158 -2.20 12.48 -19.85
CA ARG A 158 -3.66 12.56 -19.77
C ARG A 158 -4.38 11.21 -19.74
N LYS A 159 -3.77 10.16 -20.29
CA LYS A 159 -4.32 8.80 -20.24
C LYS A 159 -3.88 8.05 -18.99
N ILE A 160 -2.61 8.17 -18.64
CA ILE A 160 -1.97 7.35 -17.60
C ILE A 160 -2.28 7.89 -16.20
N GLU A 161 -2.19 9.20 -15.98
CA GLU A 161 -2.31 9.76 -14.63
C GLU A 161 -3.68 9.56 -13.96
N PRO A 162 -4.84 9.72 -14.66
CA PRO A 162 -6.13 9.38 -14.08
C PRO A 162 -6.26 7.89 -13.73
N LEU A 163 -5.77 7.00 -14.60
CA LEU A 163 -5.76 5.55 -14.37
C LEU A 163 -4.91 5.19 -13.14
N LYS A 164 -3.74 5.80 -13.03
CA LYS A 164 -2.83 5.64 -11.90
C LYS A 164 -3.49 6.06 -10.58
N TYR A 165 -4.23 7.17 -10.59
CA TYR A 165 -4.94 7.63 -9.40
C TYR A 165 -6.10 6.70 -9.02
N GLU A 166 -6.87 6.19 -9.99
CA GLU A 166 -7.90 5.18 -9.74
C GLU A 166 -7.29 3.89 -9.16
N LYS A 167 -6.15 3.46 -9.70
CA LYS A 167 -5.40 2.32 -9.13
C LYS A 167 -5.01 2.59 -7.66
N VAL A 168 -4.51 3.78 -7.34
CA VAL A 168 -4.13 4.14 -5.95
C VAL A 168 -5.31 4.05 -4.99
N LYS A 169 -6.50 4.49 -5.39
CA LYS A 169 -7.72 4.38 -4.58
C LYS A 169 -8.09 2.92 -4.31
N LYS A 170 -8.15 2.12 -5.38
CA LYS A 170 -8.48 0.69 -5.26
C LYS A 170 -7.41 -0.09 -4.50
N GLN A 171 -6.13 0.28 -4.64
CA GLN A 171 -5.03 -0.32 -3.90
C GLN A 171 -5.12 -0.03 -2.39
N TYR A 172 -5.56 1.16 -2.00
CA TYR A 172 -5.81 1.47 -0.59
C TYR A 172 -6.86 0.54 0.01
N ILE A 173 -7.97 0.31 -0.70
CA ILE A 173 -9.04 -0.59 -0.25
C ILE A 173 -8.54 -2.04 -0.21
N TYR A 174 -7.83 -2.47 -1.25
CA TYR A 174 -7.22 -3.80 -1.33
C TYR A 174 -6.30 -4.08 -0.14
N ASN A 175 -5.43 -3.13 0.21
CA ASN A 175 -4.54 -3.25 1.35
C ASN A 175 -5.31 -3.25 2.69
N THR A 176 -6.43 -2.54 2.78
CA THR A 176 -7.30 -2.55 3.97
C THR A 176 -7.96 -3.91 4.15
N GLU A 177 -8.46 -4.53 3.08
CA GLU A 177 -9.01 -5.87 3.13
C GLU A 177 -7.93 -6.93 3.40
N GLN A 178 -6.69 -6.72 2.91
CA GLN A 178 -5.56 -7.56 3.29
C GLN A 178 -5.27 -7.51 4.79
N MET A 179 -5.32 -6.32 5.40
CA MET A 179 -5.19 -6.20 6.86
C MET A 179 -6.32 -6.92 7.59
N SER A 180 -7.53 -6.93 7.04
CA SER A 180 -8.67 -7.67 7.59
C SER A 180 -8.42 -9.19 7.54
N GLU A 181 -7.88 -9.71 6.44
CA GLU A 181 -7.46 -11.11 6.29
C GLU A 181 -6.35 -11.48 7.29
N GLU A 182 -5.36 -10.62 7.49
CA GLU A 182 -4.31 -10.79 8.48
C GLU A 182 -4.87 -10.75 9.92
N ALA A 183 -5.81 -9.85 10.21
CA ALA A 183 -6.51 -9.76 11.49
C ALA A 183 -7.24 -11.05 11.84
N VAL A 184 -7.92 -11.66 10.86
CA VAL A 184 -8.56 -12.99 11.01
C VAL A 184 -7.51 -14.04 11.40
N SER A 185 -6.34 -14.02 10.77
CA SER A 185 -5.28 -14.99 11.07
C SER A 185 -4.81 -14.88 12.52
N TYR A 186 -4.50 -13.68 13.01
CA TYR A 186 -4.05 -13.46 14.39
C TYR A 186 -5.16 -13.74 15.41
N PHE A 187 -6.40 -13.38 15.09
CA PHE A 187 -7.54 -13.68 15.94
C PHE A 187 -7.70 -15.18 16.18
N PHE A 188 -7.73 -15.97 15.12
CA PHE A 188 -7.91 -17.43 15.24
C PHE A 188 -6.67 -18.16 15.74
N GLU A 189 -5.47 -17.60 15.57
CA GLU A 189 -4.25 -18.14 16.20
C GLU A 189 -4.36 -18.04 17.73
N LEU A 190 -4.80 -16.90 18.26
CA LEU A 190 -5.04 -16.75 19.70
C LEU A 190 -6.23 -17.59 20.16
N ALA A 191 -7.30 -17.66 19.39
CA ALA A 191 -8.47 -18.48 19.73
C ALA A 191 -8.13 -19.97 19.85
N LEU A 192 -7.32 -20.51 18.95
CA LEU A 192 -6.81 -21.87 19.02
C LEU A 192 -5.94 -22.08 20.26
N ALA A 193 -5.03 -21.15 20.54
CA ALA A 193 -4.16 -21.25 21.71
C ALA A 193 -4.97 -21.20 23.03
N GLN A 194 -6.00 -20.36 23.12
CA GLN A 194 -6.89 -20.29 24.30
C GLN A 194 -7.69 -21.58 24.47
N ALA A 195 -8.22 -22.16 23.39
CA ALA A 195 -8.92 -23.44 23.44
C ALA A 195 -7.98 -24.58 23.83
N GLU A 196 -6.75 -24.61 23.32
CA GLU A 196 -5.73 -25.61 23.71
C GLU A 196 -5.35 -25.47 25.20
N LEU A 197 -5.30 -24.25 25.74
CA LEU A 197 -5.04 -24.01 27.17
C LEU A 197 -6.18 -24.55 28.04
N GLU A 198 -7.43 -24.26 27.69
CA GLU A 198 -8.61 -24.74 28.41
C GLU A 198 -8.63 -26.29 28.45
N LEU A 199 -8.43 -26.92 27.30
CA LEU A 199 -8.33 -28.38 27.19
C LEU A 199 -7.17 -28.96 27.99
N ALA A 200 -6.01 -28.29 28.01
CA ALA A 200 -4.84 -28.74 28.78
C ALA A 200 -5.12 -28.66 30.31
N GLN A 201 -5.83 -27.63 30.76
CA GLN A 201 -6.25 -27.49 32.16
C GLN A 201 -7.22 -28.60 32.56
N GLU A 202 -8.24 -28.86 31.75
CA GLU A 202 -9.21 -29.95 31.98
C GLU A 202 -8.50 -31.32 31.98
N ASN A 203 -7.60 -31.55 31.04
CA ASN A 203 -6.82 -32.79 30.96
C ASN A 203 -5.93 -32.99 32.18
N LEU A 204 -5.27 -31.95 32.71
CA LEU A 204 -4.49 -32.06 33.93
C LEU A 204 -5.35 -32.44 35.14
N ILE A 205 -6.50 -31.82 35.30
CA ILE A 205 -7.45 -32.14 36.38
C ILE A 205 -7.93 -33.60 36.26
N SER A 206 -8.25 -34.04 35.04
CA SER A 206 -8.69 -35.40 34.75
C SER A 206 -7.61 -36.43 35.07
N THR A 207 -6.40 -36.24 34.55
CA THR A 207 -5.26 -37.16 34.73
C THR A 207 -4.78 -37.22 36.18
N ASP A 208 -4.81 -36.11 36.94
CA ASP A 208 -4.55 -36.10 38.39
C ASP A 208 -5.60 -36.94 39.14
N THR A 209 -6.88 -36.79 38.82
CA THR A 209 -7.96 -37.58 39.42
C THR A 209 -7.78 -39.07 39.10
N LEU A 210 -7.47 -39.40 37.84
CA LEU A 210 -7.25 -40.79 37.41
C LEU A 210 -6.04 -41.44 38.09
N TYR A 211 -4.93 -40.68 38.24
CA TYR A 211 -3.77 -41.14 38.96
C TYR A 211 -4.08 -41.44 40.44
N LYS A 212 -4.83 -40.53 41.14
CA LYS A 212 -5.25 -40.75 42.52
C LYS A 212 -6.16 -41.96 42.64
N ILE A 213 -7.11 -42.18 41.75
CA ILE A 213 -7.96 -43.40 41.70
C ILE A 213 -7.10 -44.63 41.43
N GLY A 214 -6.13 -44.55 40.51
CA GLY A 214 -5.19 -45.63 40.19
C GLY A 214 -4.37 -46.08 41.39
N VAL A 215 -3.85 -45.14 42.18
CA VAL A 215 -3.11 -45.47 43.44
C VAL A 215 -3.99 -46.24 44.42
N GLN A 216 -5.27 -45.87 44.57
CA GLN A 216 -6.17 -46.60 45.46
C GLN A 216 -6.52 -48.02 44.93
N ARG A 217 -6.76 -48.14 43.63
CA ARG A 217 -7.06 -49.44 42.99
C ARG A 217 -5.84 -50.39 42.99
N GLN A 218 -4.64 -49.88 42.85
CA GLN A 218 -3.44 -50.68 42.92
C GLN A 218 -3.21 -51.26 44.33
N LYS A 219 -3.55 -50.49 45.42
CA LYS A 219 -3.47 -50.99 46.80
C LYS A 219 -4.35 -52.21 47.06
N ILE A 220 -5.48 -52.35 46.35
CA ILE A 220 -6.38 -53.49 46.43
C ILE A 220 -6.17 -54.49 45.29
N ALA A 221 -5.03 -54.40 44.58
CA ALA A 221 -4.66 -55.25 43.46
C ALA A 221 -5.68 -55.25 42.28
N ALA A 222 -6.49 -54.19 42.14
CA ALA A 222 -7.49 -54.06 41.08
C ALA A 222 -6.91 -53.55 39.75
N ILE A 223 -5.69 -53.02 39.74
CA ILE A 223 -4.95 -52.66 38.52
C ILE A 223 -3.49 -53.11 38.65
N SER A 224 -2.82 -53.28 37.52
CA SER A 224 -1.39 -53.65 37.45
C SER A 224 -0.46 -52.49 37.81
N GLN A 225 0.80 -52.82 38.18
CA GLN A 225 1.84 -51.80 38.36
C GLN A 225 2.15 -51.04 37.03
N ALA A 226 2.03 -51.69 35.88
CA ALA A 226 2.20 -51.10 34.58
C ALA A 226 1.09 -50.02 34.29
N ASP A 227 -0.17 -50.33 34.62
CA ASP A 227 -1.26 -49.37 34.47
C ASP A 227 -1.04 -48.14 35.37
N LEU A 228 -0.58 -48.33 36.63
CA LEU A 228 -0.27 -47.19 37.50
C LEU A 228 0.84 -46.30 36.97
N LEU A 229 1.91 -46.91 36.39
CA LEU A 229 3.00 -46.16 35.75
C LEU A 229 2.52 -45.38 34.51
N THR A 230 1.60 -45.96 33.73
CA THR A 230 0.96 -45.27 32.59
C THR A 230 0.16 -44.06 33.06
N LEU A 231 -0.68 -44.18 34.07
CA LEU A 231 -1.43 -43.06 34.65
C LEU A 231 -0.54 -41.96 35.20
N ARG A 232 0.60 -42.33 35.81
CA ARG A 232 1.60 -41.36 36.26
C ARG A 232 2.29 -40.61 35.09
N LEU A 233 2.62 -41.35 34.03
CA LEU A 233 3.22 -40.77 32.81
C LEU A 233 2.24 -39.80 32.16
N ASP A 234 0.95 -40.17 32.04
CA ASP A 234 -0.10 -39.32 31.50
C ASP A 234 -0.25 -38.03 32.29
N HIS A 235 -0.21 -38.10 33.63
CA HIS A 235 -0.25 -36.90 34.49
C HIS A 235 0.98 -36.00 34.29
N VAL A 236 2.18 -36.52 34.18
CA VAL A 236 3.41 -35.73 33.90
C VAL A 236 3.34 -35.09 32.50
N ASN A 237 2.85 -35.84 31.51
CA ASN A 237 2.65 -35.32 30.15
C ASN A 237 1.61 -34.21 30.12
N ALA A 238 0.51 -34.32 30.88
CA ALA A 238 -0.51 -33.28 31.00
C ALA A 238 0.04 -31.99 31.65
N GLN A 239 0.94 -32.11 32.65
CA GLN A 239 1.62 -30.93 33.22
C GLN A 239 2.49 -30.20 32.17
N ASN A 240 3.29 -30.96 31.39
CA ASN A 240 4.09 -30.39 30.31
C ASN A 240 3.23 -29.74 29.21
N THR A 241 2.11 -30.37 28.86
CA THR A 241 1.15 -29.84 27.87
C THR A 241 0.56 -28.51 28.33
N LEU A 242 0.18 -28.41 29.61
CA LEU A 242 -0.33 -27.16 30.18
C LEU A 242 0.71 -26.04 30.09
N GLN A 243 1.96 -26.29 30.49
CA GLN A 243 3.03 -25.27 30.40
C GLN A 243 3.26 -24.80 28.95
N ASN A 244 3.25 -25.73 27.99
CA ASN A 244 3.39 -25.39 26.57
C ASN A 244 2.20 -24.56 26.07
N ALA A 245 0.99 -24.88 26.47
CA ALA A 245 -0.22 -24.14 26.12
C ALA A 245 -0.21 -22.71 26.70
N GLU A 246 0.23 -22.54 27.95
CA GLU A 246 0.42 -21.20 28.56
C GLU A 246 1.39 -20.34 27.78
N ILE A 247 2.51 -20.93 27.32
CA ILE A 247 3.49 -20.23 26.49
C ILE A 247 2.88 -19.88 25.11
N ALA A 248 2.11 -20.79 24.50
CA ALA A 248 1.45 -20.58 23.22
C ALA A 248 0.46 -19.41 23.28
N VAL A 249 -0.38 -19.35 24.33
CA VAL A 249 -1.32 -18.24 24.54
C VAL A 249 -0.58 -16.91 24.69
N LYS A 250 0.44 -16.84 25.53
CA LYS A 250 1.26 -15.61 25.68
C LYS A 250 1.86 -15.15 24.37
N ARG A 251 2.38 -16.08 23.55
CA ARG A 251 2.93 -15.77 22.23
C ARG A 251 1.87 -15.23 21.28
N ALA A 252 0.73 -15.90 21.20
CA ALA A 252 -0.37 -15.49 20.32
C ALA A 252 -0.96 -14.13 20.74
N MET A 253 -1.13 -13.89 22.06
CA MET A 253 -1.54 -12.58 22.60
C MET A 253 -0.55 -11.48 22.23
N PHE A 254 0.75 -11.73 22.42
CA PHE A 254 1.80 -10.78 22.03
C PHE A 254 1.77 -10.46 20.53
N SER A 255 1.56 -11.48 19.68
CA SER A 255 1.47 -11.30 18.22
C SER A 255 0.27 -10.44 17.85
N LEU A 256 -0.91 -10.73 18.39
CA LEU A 256 -2.13 -9.94 18.16
C LEU A 256 -2.00 -8.51 18.70
N ALA A 257 -1.50 -8.31 19.92
CA ALA A 257 -1.29 -7.00 20.52
C ALA A 257 -0.32 -6.14 19.69
N THR A 258 0.75 -6.75 19.19
CA THR A 258 1.73 -6.08 18.32
C THR A 258 1.09 -5.68 16.99
N PHE A 259 0.30 -6.57 16.39
CA PHE A 259 -0.41 -6.28 15.14
C PHE A 259 -1.41 -5.14 15.29
N LEU A 260 -2.17 -5.11 16.39
CA LEU A 260 -3.14 -4.07 16.71
C LEU A 260 -2.50 -2.77 17.25
N ASN A 261 -1.18 -2.77 17.50
CA ASN A 261 -0.46 -1.65 18.10
C ASN A 261 -1.03 -1.21 19.47
N ILE A 262 -1.40 -2.18 20.30
CA ILE A 262 -1.83 -1.99 21.68
C ILE A 262 -0.75 -2.47 22.65
N ASP A 263 -0.95 -2.17 23.94
CA ASP A 263 0.00 -2.60 24.97
C ASP A 263 0.16 -4.13 24.98
N LYS A 264 1.40 -4.59 24.95
CA LYS A 264 1.79 -6.00 24.83
C LYS A 264 1.46 -6.85 26.06
N ASP A 265 1.27 -6.19 27.21
CA ASP A 265 0.91 -6.83 28.47
C ASP A 265 -0.61 -6.87 28.70
N THR A 266 -1.41 -6.47 27.70
CA THR A 266 -2.87 -6.53 27.75
C THR A 266 -3.36 -7.97 27.77
N ASP A 267 -4.15 -8.33 28.77
CA ASP A 267 -4.84 -9.62 28.82
C ASP A 267 -6.05 -9.61 27.88
N ILE A 268 -5.99 -10.45 26.81
CA ILE A 268 -6.98 -10.49 25.74
C ILE A 268 -7.77 -11.79 25.82
N THR A 269 -9.08 -11.66 25.91
CA THR A 269 -10.01 -12.78 25.79
C THR A 269 -10.81 -12.62 24.51
N LEU A 270 -10.98 -13.70 23.75
CA LEU A 270 -11.68 -13.68 22.47
C LEU A 270 -13.08 -14.29 22.60
N ASP A 271 -14.05 -13.63 21.97
CA ASP A 271 -15.38 -14.19 21.74
C ASP A 271 -15.42 -14.73 20.29
N LEU A 272 -15.52 -16.06 20.15
CA LEU A 272 -15.58 -16.69 18.82
C LEU A 272 -16.84 -16.25 18.07
N PRO A 273 -16.71 -15.98 16.75
CA PRO A 273 -17.88 -15.69 15.93
C PRO A 273 -18.80 -16.90 15.88
N GLY A 274 -20.10 -16.63 15.92
CA GLY A 274 -21.11 -17.66 15.73
C GLY A 274 -21.05 -18.28 14.34
N LYS A 275 -21.89 -19.29 14.12
CA LYS A 275 -22.03 -19.93 12.81
C LYS A 275 -22.38 -18.91 11.74
N PRO A 276 -21.59 -18.80 10.65
CA PRO A 276 -21.88 -17.86 9.59
C PRO A 276 -23.17 -18.22 8.84
N THR A 277 -23.81 -17.19 8.28
CA THR A 277 -24.97 -17.38 7.40
C THR A 277 -24.59 -18.17 6.15
N ASN A 278 -25.43 -19.13 5.74
CA ASN A 278 -25.17 -19.93 4.56
C ASN A 278 -25.39 -19.08 3.29
N LYS A 279 -24.30 -18.55 2.71
CA LYS A 279 -24.31 -17.74 1.49
C LYS A 279 -23.38 -18.34 0.45
N THR A 280 -23.95 -18.71 -0.71
CA THR A 280 -23.16 -19.20 -1.85
C THR A 280 -22.73 -18.03 -2.73
N ILE A 281 -21.46 -17.95 -3.05
CA ILE A 281 -20.89 -16.99 -4.01
C ILE A 281 -20.62 -17.76 -5.32
N THR A 282 -21.08 -17.22 -6.47
CA THR A 282 -20.78 -17.84 -7.74
C THR A 282 -19.44 -17.34 -8.26
N VAL A 283 -18.74 -18.21 -8.99
CA VAL A 283 -17.42 -17.85 -9.59
C VAL A 283 -17.60 -16.74 -10.61
N GLU A 284 -18.66 -16.77 -11.40
CA GLU A 284 -18.96 -15.78 -12.42
C GLU A 284 -19.17 -14.38 -11.83
N GLU A 285 -19.92 -14.30 -10.73
CA GLU A 285 -20.15 -13.03 -10.02
C GLU A 285 -18.85 -12.48 -9.42
N ALA A 286 -18.05 -13.34 -8.78
CA ALA A 286 -16.78 -12.95 -8.21
C ALA A 286 -15.77 -12.46 -9.28
N LEU A 287 -15.68 -13.15 -10.42
CA LEU A 287 -14.84 -12.74 -11.53
C LEU A 287 -15.27 -11.39 -12.11
N ALA A 288 -16.58 -11.19 -12.34
CA ALA A 288 -17.11 -9.92 -12.84
C ALA A 288 -16.79 -8.76 -11.89
N LYS A 289 -16.94 -8.96 -10.55
CA LYS A 289 -16.62 -7.94 -9.57
C LYS A 289 -15.11 -7.68 -9.45
N ALA A 290 -14.29 -8.69 -9.60
CA ALA A 290 -12.84 -8.53 -9.62
C ALA A 290 -12.37 -7.77 -10.87
N GLU A 291 -12.88 -8.10 -12.07
CA GLU A 291 -12.53 -7.37 -13.29
C GLU A 291 -12.86 -5.88 -13.18
N GLU A 292 -14.00 -5.54 -12.54
CA GLU A 292 -14.41 -4.16 -12.30
C GLU A 292 -13.52 -3.44 -11.28
N ASN A 293 -13.09 -4.13 -10.20
CA ASN A 293 -12.61 -3.45 -9.00
C ASN A 293 -11.16 -3.76 -8.62
N ASN A 294 -10.61 -4.90 -8.96
CA ASN A 294 -9.28 -5.31 -8.49
C ASN A 294 -8.17 -4.39 -9.06
N PRO A 295 -7.32 -3.80 -8.20
CA PRO A 295 -6.27 -2.87 -8.63
C PRO A 295 -5.24 -3.50 -9.56
N THR A 296 -5.05 -4.82 -9.52
CA THR A 296 -4.10 -5.54 -10.38
C THR A 296 -4.45 -5.39 -11.86
N TYR A 297 -5.73 -5.38 -12.23
CA TYR A 297 -6.14 -5.17 -13.63
C TYR A 297 -5.77 -3.76 -14.11
N LEU A 298 -5.99 -2.73 -13.27
CA LEU A 298 -5.59 -1.35 -13.57
C LEU A 298 -4.07 -1.19 -13.65
N GLU A 299 -3.33 -1.92 -12.81
CA GLU A 299 -1.87 -1.94 -12.85
C GLU A 299 -1.35 -2.52 -14.16
N GLN A 300 -1.91 -3.63 -14.62
CA GLN A 300 -1.52 -4.22 -15.91
C GLN A 300 -1.89 -3.31 -17.08
N GLU A 301 -3.04 -2.64 -17.06
CA GLU A 301 -3.42 -1.64 -18.05
C GLU A 301 -2.44 -0.46 -18.05
N GLN A 302 -2.07 0.07 -16.88
CA GLN A 302 -1.06 1.11 -16.72
C GLN A 302 0.27 0.68 -17.35
N ASN A 303 0.77 -0.52 -17.02
CA ASN A 303 2.04 -1.04 -17.52
C ASN A 303 2.05 -1.14 -19.05
N VAL A 304 0.95 -1.60 -19.65
CA VAL A 304 0.79 -1.67 -21.11
C VAL A 304 0.80 -0.27 -21.73
N LEU A 305 0.06 0.70 -21.15
CA LEU A 305 0.06 2.09 -21.63
C LEU A 305 1.44 2.75 -21.54
N GLU A 306 2.20 2.52 -20.47
CA GLU A 306 3.57 3.02 -20.31
C GLU A 306 4.55 2.40 -21.32
N ALA A 307 4.38 1.10 -21.62
CA ALA A 307 5.16 0.45 -22.66
C ALA A 307 4.78 0.96 -24.07
N GLU A 308 3.51 1.23 -24.34
CA GLU A 308 3.05 1.87 -25.58
C GLU A 308 3.60 3.32 -25.70
N GLN A 309 3.57 4.08 -24.61
CA GLN A 309 4.19 5.40 -24.53
C GLN A 309 5.68 5.35 -24.89
N SER A 310 6.41 4.38 -24.31
CA SER A 310 7.83 4.17 -24.59
C SER A 310 8.11 3.83 -26.05
N LEU A 311 7.25 3.01 -26.66
CA LEU A 311 7.33 2.69 -28.09
C LEU A 311 7.01 3.90 -28.97
N ASP A 312 5.97 4.69 -28.61
CA ASP A 312 5.63 5.92 -29.34
C ASP A 312 6.77 6.93 -29.26
N ARG A 313 7.34 7.13 -28.07
CA ARG A 313 8.54 7.97 -27.87
C ARG A 313 9.70 7.51 -28.76
N ALA A 314 10.05 6.21 -28.74
CA ALA A 314 11.14 5.68 -29.55
C ALA A 314 10.90 5.86 -31.05
N LYS A 315 9.65 5.70 -31.52
CA LYS A 315 9.27 5.96 -32.92
C LYS A 315 9.38 7.43 -33.29
N MET A 316 8.95 8.36 -32.43
CA MET A 316 9.04 9.79 -32.69
C MET A 316 10.50 10.27 -32.68
N GLU A 317 11.31 9.83 -31.71
CA GLU A 317 12.73 10.14 -31.60
C GLU A 317 13.56 9.51 -32.76
N ALA A 318 13.06 8.44 -33.40
CA ALA A 318 13.71 7.84 -34.57
C ALA A 318 13.52 8.66 -35.85
N ARG A 319 12.60 9.60 -35.89
CA ARG A 319 12.35 10.50 -37.00
C ARG A 319 13.32 11.69 -36.94
N PHE A 320 13.25 12.59 -37.92
CA PHE A 320 13.92 13.90 -37.83
C PHE A 320 13.15 14.77 -36.81
N ASN A 321 13.88 15.67 -36.17
CA ASN A 321 13.29 16.61 -35.22
C ASN A 321 13.06 17.96 -35.92
N ALA A 322 11.89 18.53 -35.81
CA ALA A 322 11.55 19.85 -36.31
C ALA A 322 10.87 20.65 -35.19
N SER A 323 11.38 21.84 -34.91
CA SER A 323 10.81 22.73 -33.90
C SER A 323 10.56 24.11 -34.43
N VAL A 324 9.53 24.76 -33.94
CA VAL A 324 9.20 26.17 -34.19
C VAL A 324 9.24 26.88 -32.85
N ASN A 325 9.92 28.03 -32.87
CA ASN A 325 9.86 29.02 -31.79
C ASN A 325 9.46 30.37 -32.42
N ALA A 326 8.30 30.86 -32.04
CA ALA A 326 7.77 32.13 -32.50
C ALA A 326 7.48 33.02 -31.30
N SER A 327 7.99 34.26 -31.35
CA SER A 327 7.68 35.24 -30.30
C SER A 327 7.54 36.62 -30.87
N VAL A 328 6.72 37.43 -30.23
CA VAL A 328 6.55 38.86 -30.48
C VAL A 328 6.65 39.59 -29.16
N GLY A 329 7.34 40.71 -29.19
CA GLY A 329 7.53 41.48 -27.97
C GLY A 329 8.17 42.83 -28.23
N PHE A 330 8.70 43.36 -27.17
CA PHE A 330 9.39 44.64 -27.18
C PHE A 330 10.70 44.53 -26.39
N ASN A 331 11.73 45.22 -26.86
CA ASN A 331 12.98 45.34 -26.13
C ASN A 331 13.52 46.78 -26.20
N GLN A 332 14.33 47.13 -25.23
CA GLN A 332 15.02 48.42 -25.22
C GLN A 332 16.31 48.31 -24.46
N VAL A 333 17.32 49.08 -24.91
CA VAL A 333 18.56 49.31 -24.19
C VAL A 333 18.69 50.81 -23.91
N ALA A 334 19.07 51.16 -22.68
CA ALA A 334 19.23 52.54 -22.24
C ALA A 334 20.36 52.66 -21.22
N ASP A 335 20.94 53.85 -21.09
CA ASP A 335 22.00 54.11 -20.10
C ASP A 335 21.46 54.39 -18.72
N LYS A 336 20.16 54.68 -18.61
CA LYS A 336 19.47 54.93 -17.34
C LYS A 336 18.23 54.04 -17.19
N LEU A 337 17.99 53.57 -15.99
CA LEU A 337 16.82 52.77 -15.69
C LEU A 337 15.48 53.44 -16.03
N SER A 338 15.37 54.76 -15.83
CA SER A 338 14.17 55.54 -16.12
C SER A 338 13.82 55.62 -17.62
N GLU A 339 14.82 55.32 -18.49
CA GLU A 339 14.67 55.36 -19.95
C GLU A 339 14.44 53.94 -20.53
N ALA A 340 14.77 52.89 -19.78
CA ALA A 340 14.71 51.51 -20.22
C ALA A 340 13.30 50.99 -20.62
N TYR A 341 12.24 51.75 -20.34
CA TYR A 341 10.84 51.41 -20.69
C TYR A 341 10.13 52.52 -21.51
N ARG A 342 10.81 53.59 -21.93
CA ARG A 342 10.16 54.73 -22.57
C ARG A 342 9.85 54.53 -24.04
N HIS A 343 10.75 53.92 -24.80
CA HIS A 343 10.66 53.80 -26.25
C HIS A 343 11.00 52.39 -26.71
N PRO A 344 10.27 51.38 -26.26
CA PRO A 344 10.59 49.99 -26.58
C PRO A 344 10.38 49.75 -28.08
N LEU A 345 11.39 49.09 -28.66
CA LEU A 345 11.38 48.67 -30.05
C LEU A 345 10.69 47.29 -30.18
N ARG A 346 9.93 47.14 -31.26
CA ARG A 346 9.30 45.85 -31.56
C ARG A 346 10.36 44.80 -31.89
N GLN A 347 10.19 43.63 -31.31
CA GLN A 347 11.01 42.47 -31.54
C GLN A 347 10.14 41.31 -31.99
N ASP A 348 10.37 40.80 -33.17
CA ASP A 348 9.72 39.62 -33.71
C ASP A 348 10.79 38.53 -33.93
N LEU A 349 10.50 37.32 -33.51
CA LEU A 349 11.36 36.16 -33.75
C LEU A 349 10.48 35.03 -34.30
N VAL A 350 10.85 34.49 -35.43
CA VAL A 350 10.33 33.21 -35.94
C VAL A 350 11.51 32.37 -36.33
N GLN A 351 11.70 31.30 -35.58
CA GLN A 351 12.80 30.35 -35.80
C GLN A 351 12.23 28.98 -36.09
N PHE A 352 12.59 28.41 -37.21
CA PHE A 352 12.29 27.05 -37.61
C PHE A 352 13.59 26.25 -37.63
N THR A 353 13.69 25.21 -36.81
CA THR A 353 14.89 24.38 -36.73
C THR A 353 14.54 22.95 -37.13
N VAL A 354 15.30 22.37 -38.03
CA VAL A 354 15.21 20.98 -38.47
C VAL A 354 16.52 20.28 -38.20
N SER A 355 16.47 19.17 -37.48
CA SER A 355 17.64 18.32 -37.25
C SER A 355 17.40 16.94 -37.84
N ILE A 356 18.17 16.61 -38.86
CA ILE A 356 18.07 15.34 -39.59
C ILE A 356 19.33 14.52 -39.31
N PRO A 357 19.23 13.40 -38.61
CA PRO A 357 20.36 12.51 -38.39
C PRO A 357 20.66 11.74 -39.68
N LEU A 358 21.83 11.96 -40.22
CA LEU A 358 22.25 11.35 -41.51
C LEU A 358 22.82 9.93 -41.30
N VAL A 359 23.57 9.71 -40.24
CA VAL A 359 24.19 8.41 -39.93
C VAL A 359 24.13 8.17 -38.42
N ASP A 360 23.52 7.05 -38.01
CA ASP A 360 23.42 6.64 -36.59
C ASP A 360 23.76 5.16 -36.37
N TRP A 361 24.25 4.47 -37.41
CA TRP A 361 24.64 3.06 -37.35
C TRP A 361 23.56 2.12 -36.87
N GLY A 362 22.30 2.50 -37.02
CA GLY A 362 21.14 1.70 -36.64
C GLY A 362 20.70 1.84 -35.18
N VAL A 363 21.24 2.77 -34.42
CA VAL A 363 20.89 3.00 -33.00
C VAL A 363 19.38 3.27 -32.85
N ARG A 364 18.78 4.08 -33.68
CA ARG A 364 17.36 4.43 -33.63
C ARG A 364 16.47 3.22 -33.94
N ARG A 365 16.82 2.47 -34.99
CA ARG A 365 16.12 1.23 -35.36
C ARG A 365 16.20 0.21 -34.21
N GLY A 366 17.36 0.11 -33.59
CA GLY A 366 17.58 -0.74 -32.41
C GLY A 366 16.68 -0.33 -31.23
N ARG A 367 16.60 0.97 -30.92
CA ARG A 367 15.72 1.48 -29.85
C ARG A 367 14.23 1.19 -30.12
N VAL A 368 13.77 1.40 -31.35
CA VAL A 368 12.36 1.07 -31.72
C VAL A 368 12.08 -0.42 -31.59
N ASN A 369 13.00 -1.27 -32.08
CA ASN A 369 12.83 -2.72 -31.96
C ASN A 369 12.87 -3.19 -30.50
N MET A 370 13.74 -2.62 -29.68
CA MET A 370 13.79 -2.88 -28.24
C MET A 370 12.47 -2.49 -27.57
N ALA A 371 11.96 -1.27 -27.79
CA ALA A 371 10.70 -0.83 -27.23
C ALA A 371 9.51 -1.67 -27.71
N LYS A 372 9.50 -2.10 -28.98
CA LYS A 372 8.48 -3.00 -29.52
C LYS A 372 8.49 -4.36 -28.83
N ASN A 373 9.67 -4.96 -28.64
CA ASN A 373 9.78 -6.25 -27.97
C ASN A 373 9.44 -6.13 -26.48
N ASN A 374 9.83 -5.03 -25.80
CA ASN A 374 9.42 -4.77 -24.42
C ASN A 374 7.89 -4.65 -24.30
N LEU A 375 7.22 -3.98 -25.23
CA LEU A 375 5.75 -3.94 -25.24
C LEU A 375 5.13 -5.34 -25.35
N ASN A 376 5.69 -6.21 -26.21
CA ASN A 376 5.20 -7.58 -26.31
C ASN A 376 5.42 -8.37 -25.00
N VAL A 377 6.57 -8.20 -24.34
CA VAL A 377 6.85 -8.80 -23.03
C VAL A 377 5.84 -8.33 -21.99
N VAL A 378 5.61 -7.00 -21.90
CA VAL A 378 4.66 -6.43 -20.94
C VAL A 378 3.23 -6.94 -21.19
N ARG A 379 2.78 -7.02 -22.44
CA ARG A 379 1.46 -7.57 -22.77
C ARG A 379 1.32 -9.02 -22.35
N THR A 380 2.33 -9.85 -22.66
CA THR A 380 2.31 -11.26 -22.24
C THR A 380 2.31 -11.40 -20.72
N SER A 381 3.09 -10.57 -20.01
CA SER A 381 3.10 -10.56 -18.54
C SER A 381 1.75 -10.11 -17.97
N ALA A 382 1.10 -9.12 -18.60
CA ALA A 382 -0.24 -8.68 -18.20
C ALA A 382 -1.29 -9.79 -18.37
N ASP A 383 -1.24 -10.54 -19.46
CA ASP A 383 -2.13 -11.68 -19.69
C ASP A 383 -1.88 -12.82 -18.68
N GLN A 384 -0.62 -13.09 -18.34
CA GLN A 384 -0.26 -14.07 -17.31
C GLN A 384 -0.76 -13.68 -15.92
N GLU A 385 -0.60 -12.40 -15.56
CA GLU A 385 -1.07 -11.91 -14.26
C GLU A 385 -2.60 -11.93 -14.16
N ARG A 386 -3.30 -11.57 -15.25
CA ARG A 386 -4.75 -11.70 -15.34
C ARG A 386 -5.21 -13.14 -15.07
N GLN A 387 -4.60 -14.11 -15.74
CA GLN A 387 -4.90 -15.54 -15.52
C GLN A 387 -4.58 -16.00 -14.11
N SER A 388 -3.52 -15.44 -13.48
CA SER A 388 -3.16 -15.74 -12.09
C SER A 388 -4.24 -15.27 -11.12
N VAL A 389 -4.72 -14.04 -11.26
CA VAL A 389 -5.81 -13.48 -10.45
C VAL A 389 -7.11 -14.26 -10.66
N GLU A 390 -7.48 -14.56 -11.91
CA GLU A 390 -8.67 -15.35 -12.22
C GLU A 390 -8.62 -16.74 -11.56
N LYS A 391 -7.47 -17.42 -11.65
CA LYS A 391 -7.25 -18.70 -10.98
C LYS A 391 -7.38 -18.59 -9.46
N GLU A 392 -6.79 -17.56 -8.86
CA GLU A 392 -6.87 -17.35 -7.42
C GLU A 392 -8.32 -17.16 -6.97
N ILE A 393 -9.11 -16.38 -7.71
CA ILE A 393 -10.54 -16.17 -7.43
C ILE A 393 -11.32 -17.47 -7.52
N ILE A 394 -11.15 -18.24 -8.60
CA ILE A 394 -11.86 -19.51 -8.81
C ILE A 394 -11.59 -20.47 -7.65
N VAL A 395 -10.33 -20.62 -7.26
CA VAL A 395 -9.95 -21.52 -6.15
C VAL A 395 -10.54 -21.01 -4.84
N THR A 396 -10.36 -19.71 -4.51
CA THR A 396 -10.83 -19.16 -3.22
C THR A 396 -12.35 -19.23 -3.09
N VAL A 397 -13.11 -18.95 -4.15
CA VAL A 397 -14.59 -19.07 -4.14
C VAL A 397 -15.03 -20.52 -3.97
N SER A 398 -14.32 -21.45 -4.63
CA SER A 398 -14.62 -22.89 -4.49
C SER A 398 -14.36 -23.38 -3.08
N ASP A 399 -13.24 -22.98 -2.48
CA ASP A 399 -12.86 -23.31 -1.11
C ASP A 399 -13.87 -22.71 -0.10
N PHE A 400 -14.24 -21.44 -0.24
CA PHE A 400 -15.23 -20.77 0.58
C PHE A 400 -16.58 -21.51 0.61
N ASN A 401 -17.10 -21.91 -0.55
CA ASN A 401 -18.36 -22.62 -0.66
C ASN A 401 -18.32 -24.02 -0.01
N ILE A 402 -17.14 -24.66 0.02
CA ILE A 402 -16.92 -25.92 0.71
C ILE A 402 -16.84 -25.74 2.22
N GLN A 403 -16.17 -24.66 2.71
CA GLN A 403 -15.97 -24.41 4.15
C GLN A 403 -17.27 -24.33 4.94
N GLN A 404 -18.35 -23.81 4.37
CA GLN A 404 -19.65 -23.74 5.04
C GLN A 404 -20.18 -25.14 5.44
N ARG A 405 -19.99 -26.12 4.55
CA ARG A 405 -20.39 -27.51 4.84
C ARG A 405 -19.44 -28.17 5.86
N LEU A 406 -18.14 -27.83 5.77
CA LEU A 406 -17.15 -28.34 6.70
C LEU A 406 -17.35 -27.81 8.12
N ILE A 407 -17.78 -26.56 8.30
CA ILE A 407 -18.14 -26.00 9.62
C ILE A 407 -19.30 -26.80 10.22
N ALA A 408 -20.38 -27.04 9.48
CA ALA A 408 -21.51 -27.78 9.98
C ALA A 408 -21.15 -29.22 10.41
N SER A 409 -20.33 -29.90 9.60
CA SER A 409 -19.82 -31.23 9.91
C SER A 409 -18.87 -31.24 11.11
N ALA A 410 -18.00 -30.22 11.23
CA ALA A 410 -17.07 -30.10 12.35
C ALA A 410 -17.79 -29.78 13.67
N GLU A 411 -18.83 -28.94 13.62
CA GLU A 411 -19.71 -28.65 14.78
C GLU A 411 -20.41 -29.93 15.28
N GLU A 412 -21.02 -30.70 14.38
CA GLU A 412 -21.65 -31.98 14.73
C GLU A 412 -20.63 -32.97 15.29
N ALA A 413 -19.45 -33.07 14.70
CA ALA A 413 -18.37 -33.94 15.18
C ALA A 413 -17.91 -33.52 16.58
N LEU A 414 -17.84 -32.24 16.87
CA LEU A 414 -17.47 -31.70 18.19
C LEU A 414 -18.52 -32.10 19.23
N ASP A 415 -19.80 -31.88 18.94
CA ASP A 415 -20.92 -32.25 19.86
C ASP A 415 -20.91 -33.73 20.16
N LEU A 416 -20.75 -34.59 19.17
CA LEU A 416 -20.65 -36.03 19.33
C LEU A 416 -19.43 -36.43 20.15
N ALA A 417 -18.28 -35.79 19.92
CA ALA A 417 -17.05 -36.11 20.66
C ALA A 417 -17.13 -35.71 22.13
N ILE A 418 -17.75 -34.55 22.44
CA ILE A 418 -18.03 -34.13 23.84
C ILE A 418 -18.93 -35.12 24.54
N GLN A 419 -20.04 -35.52 23.92
CA GLN A 419 -20.96 -36.50 24.49
C GLN A 419 -20.29 -37.88 24.70
N ALA A 420 -19.51 -38.34 23.72
CA ALA A 420 -18.80 -39.61 23.81
C ALA A 420 -17.76 -39.62 24.93
N HIS A 421 -17.02 -38.51 25.09
CA HIS A 421 -16.03 -38.37 26.17
C HIS A 421 -16.70 -38.38 27.53
N GLU A 422 -17.77 -37.61 27.74
CA GLU A 422 -18.49 -37.56 29.02
C GLU A 422 -19.08 -38.93 29.40
N GLN A 423 -19.68 -39.66 28.45
CA GLN A 423 -20.17 -41.03 28.70
C GLN A 423 -19.03 -41.99 29.03
N THR A 424 -17.89 -41.90 28.34
CA THR A 424 -16.72 -42.76 28.60
C THR A 424 -16.12 -42.46 29.98
N ARG A 425 -16.06 -41.19 30.37
CA ARG A 425 -15.64 -40.73 31.70
C ARG A 425 -16.50 -41.32 32.81
N GLN A 426 -17.84 -41.25 32.66
CA GLN A 426 -18.77 -41.83 33.62
C GLN A 426 -18.62 -43.36 33.73
N ARG A 427 -18.49 -44.07 32.59
CA ARG A 427 -18.24 -45.52 32.58
C ARG A 427 -16.91 -45.88 33.21
N PHE A 428 -15.85 -45.06 33.04
CA PHE A 428 -14.58 -45.30 33.71
C PHE A 428 -14.69 -45.14 35.23
N ILE A 429 -15.39 -44.12 35.72
CA ILE A 429 -15.62 -43.92 37.17
C ILE A 429 -16.26 -45.14 37.82
N ILE A 430 -17.24 -45.77 37.16
CA ILE A 430 -17.92 -46.98 37.69
C ILE A 430 -17.20 -48.31 37.35
N GLY A 431 -15.98 -48.23 36.76
CA GLY A 431 -15.16 -49.40 36.46
C GLY A 431 -15.57 -50.23 35.24
N ARG A 432 -16.38 -49.65 34.32
CA ARG A 432 -16.85 -50.27 33.07
C ARG A 432 -16.15 -49.83 31.81
N ALA A 433 -15.14 -48.97 31.92
CA ALA A 433 -14.24 -48.58 30.82
C ALA A 433 -12.78 -48.63 31.32
N ASP A 434 -11.86 -48.86 30.41
CA ASP A 434 -10.43 -48.84 30.68
C ASP A 434 -9.80 -47.44 30.44
N VAL A 435 -8.55 -47.27 30.85
CA VAL A 435 -7.80 -46.02 30.72
C VAL A 435 -7.62 -45.66 29.25
N ASN A 436 -7.35 -46.63 28.37
CA ASN A 436 -7.08 -46.41 26.95
C ASN A 436 -8.35 -45.82 26.25
N SER A 437 -9.51 -46.39 26.59
CA SER A 437 -10.82 -45.90 26.07
C SER A 437 -11.07 -44.44 26.49
N LEU A 438 -10.71 -44.06 27.72
CA LEU A 438 -10.88 -42.69 28.21
C LEU A 438 -9.92 -41.73 27.52
N THR A 439 -8.62 -42.07 27.43
CA THR A 439 -7.61 -41.27 26.73
C THR A 439 -7.97 -41.11 25.27
N LEU A 440 -8.42 -42.16 24.59
CA LEU A 440 -8.84 -42.07 23.18
C LEU A 440 -10.04 -41.13 22.99
N SER A 441 -11.04 -41.17 23.90
CA SER A 441 -12.21 -40.29 23.82
C SER A 441 -11.86 -38.83 24.07
N LEU A 442 -10.91 -38.54 24.98
CA LEU A 442 -10.38 -37.18 25.21
C LEU A 442 -9.63 -36.65 23.98
N ASN A 443 -8.73 -37.46 23.41
CA ASN A 443 -7.99 -37.07 22.21
C ASN A 443 -8.93 -36.73 21.03
N ARG A 444 -10.03 -37.53 20.88
CA ARG A 444 -11.05 -37.25 19.84
C ARG A 444 -11.80 -35.94 20.10
N GLN A 445 -12.12 -35.63 21.35
CA GLN A 445 -12.75 -34.35 21.70
C GLN A 445 -11.81 -33.18 21.38
N GLN A 446 -10.56 -33.27 21.79
CA GLN A 446 -9.54 -32.23 21.51
C GLN A 446 -9.38 -31.98 20.01
N GLU A 447 -9.25 -33.07 19.23
CA GLU A 447 -9.14 -32.99 17.77
C GLU A 447 -10.38 -32.38 17.13
N ALA A 448 -11.58 -32.76 17.56
CA ALA A 448 -12.84 -32.22 17.06
C ALA A 448 -12.97 -30.70 17.34
N GLN A 449 -12.58 -30.26 18.55
CA GLN A 449 -12.60 -28.85 18.92
C GLN A 449 -11.63 -28.03 18.07
N LYS A 450 -10.41 -28.53 17.88
CA LYS A 450 -9.42 -27.93 17.03
C LYS A 450 -9.90 -27.81 15.57
N ASN A 451 -10.49 -28.88 15.05
CA ASN A 451 -11.00 -28.93 13.69
C ASN A 451 -12.18 -27.95 13.49
N TYR A 452 -13.05 -27.76 14.49
CA TYR A 452 -14.13 -26.79 14.44
C TYR A 452 -13.60 -25.34 14.37
N ILE A 453 -12.65 -24.98 15.24
CA ILE A 453 -12.04 -23.64 15.23
C ILE A 453 -11.28 -23.40 13.92
N GLN A 454 -10.58 -24.43 13.41
CA GLN A 454 -9.87 -24.35 12.12
C GLN A 454 -10.83 -24.16 10.93
N ALA A 455 -11.98 -24.82 10.94
CA ALA A 455 -13.02 -24.64 9.91
C ALA A 455 -13.59 -23.21 9.93
N LEU A 456 -13.84 -22.64 11.12
CA LEU A 456 -14.24 -21.24 11.27
C LEU A 456 -13.14 -20.28 10.75
N ARG A 457 -11.90 -20.53 11.11
CA ARG A 457 -10.74 -19.76 10.60
C ARG A 457 -10.70 -19.73 9.09
N ASN A 458 -10.74 -20.91 8.45
CA ASN A 458 -10.64 -21.04 7.01
C ASN A 458 -11.79 -20.29 6.30
N TYR A 459 -13.01 -20.43 6.83
CA TYR A 459 -14.18 -19.71 6.29
C TYR A 459 -13.96 -18.18 6.29
N TRP A 460 -13.56 -17.61 7.42
CA TRP A 460 -13.37 -16.18 7.55
C TRP A 460 -12.15 -15.67 6.74
N GLN A 461 -11.09 -16.46 6.66
CA GLN A 461 -9.96 -16.15 5.80
C GLN A 461 -10.37 -16.11 4.32
N ASP A 462 -11.07 -17.13 3.82
CA ASP A 462 -11.55 -17.18 2.45
C ASP A 462 -12.54 -16.05 2.16
N TYR A 463 -13.42 -15.72 3.09
CA TYR A 463 -14.37 -14.60 2.97
C TYR A 463 -13.66 -13.25 2.80
N TYR A 464 -12.71 -12.90 3.66
CA TYR A 464 -11.96 -11.65 3.55
C TYR A 464 -11.01 -11.66 2.36
N LYS A 465 -10.50 -12.80 1.97
CA LYS A 465 -9.72 -12.97 0.75
C LYS A 465 -10.55 -12.70 -0.51
N ILE A 466 -11.79 -13.21 -0.59
CA ILE A 466 -12.71 -12.89 -1.68
C ILE A 466 -13.01 -11.38 -1.70
N ARG A 467 -13.32 -10.77 -0.55
CA ARG A 467 -13.52 -9.32 -0.45
C ARG A 467 -12.31 -8.53 -0.96
N ARG A 468 -11.11 -8.94 -0.60
CA ARG A 468 -9.86 -8.35 -1.08
C ARG A 468 -9.70 -8.46 -2.60
N LEU A 469 -9.96 -9.64 -3.14
CA LEU A 469 -9.79 -9.91 -4.58
C LEU A 469 -10.85 -9.20 -5.45
N THR A 470 -12.05 -9.01 -4.92
CA THR A 470 -13.20 -8.44 -5.67
C THR A 470 -13.52 -7.00 -5.29
N LEU A 471 -12.97 -6.48 -4.19
CA LEU A 471 -13.37 -5.23 -3.52
C LEU A 471 -14.89 -5.09 -3.38
N HIS A 472 -15.56 -6.22 -3.14
CA HIS A 472 -17.00 -6.31 -2.98
C HIS A 472 -17.35 -7.08 -1.70
N ASP A 473 -18.28 -6.56 -0.93
CA ASP A 473 -18.82 -7.23 0.24
C ASP A 473 -20.07 -8.01 -0.16
N PHE A 474 -19.94 -9.31 -0.31
CA PHE A 474 -21.05 -10.19 -0.70
C PHE A 474 -22.11 -10.34 0.37
N GLU A 475 -21.83 -10.07 1.64
CA GLU A 475 -22.81 -10.11 2.72
C GLU A 475 -23.75 -8.91 2.66
N SER A 476 -23.22 -7.72 2.54
CA SER A 476 -23.99 -6.48 2.45
C SER A 476 -24.43 -6.13 1.02
N GLY A 477 -23.81 -6.73 -0.02
CA GLY A 477 -24.11 -6.46 -1.42
C GLY A 477 -23.58 -5.13 -1.95
N PHE A 478 -22.63 -4.49 -1.25
CA PHE A 478 -22.05 -3.19 -1.63
C PHE A 478 -20.61 -3.30 -2.14
N SER A 479 -20.28 -2.46 -3.14
CA SER A 479 -18.89 -2.22 -3.52
C SER A 479 -18.15 -1.46 -2.42
N LEU A 480 -16.95 -1.92 -2.06
CA LEU A 480 -16.10 -1.23 -1.09
C LEU A 480 -15.54 0.07 -1.66
N SER A 481 -15.41 0.16 -2.98
CA SER A 481 -14.99 1.37 -3.69
C SER A 481 -15.99 2.51 -3.51
N ASP A 482 -17.30 2.21 -3.57
CA ASP A 482 -18.35 3.21 -3.40
C ASP A 482 -18.36 3.80 -1.98
N LYS A 483 -18.14 2.95 -0.97
CA LYS A 483 -18.01 3.40 0.43
C LYS A 483 -16.81 4.34 0.61
N PHE A 484 -15.70 4.04 -0.04
CA PHE A 484 -14.49 4.85 0.03
C PHE A 484 -14.70 6.23 -0.63
N ASP A 485 -15.28 6.27 -1.82
CA ASP A 485 -15.54 7.52 -2.52
C ASP A 485 -16.52 8.43 -1.75
N TYR A 486 -17.51 7.85 -1.08
CA TYR A 486 -18.41 8.57 -0.18
C TYR A 486 -17.67 9.16 1.03
N ALA A 487 -16.82 8.38 1.69
CA ALA A 487 -16.04 8.82 2.85
C ALA A 487 -15.05 9.94 2.48
N VAL A 488 -14.33 9.82 1.35
CA VAL A 488 -13.40 10.86 0.87
C VAL A 488 -14.14 12.12 0.41
N GLY A 489 -15.36 11.99 -0.14
CA GLY A 489 -16.21 13.11 -0.51
C GLY A 489 -16.62 13.99 0.69
N MET A 490 -16.71 13.44 1.88
CA MET A 490 -17.01 14.18 3.12
C MET A 490 -15.84 15.03 3.64
N TYR A 491 -14.60 14.75 3.22
CA TYR A 491 -13.39 15.49 3.62
C TYR A 491 -12.91 16.51 2.56
N ARG A 492 -13.65 16.70 1.47
CA ARG A 492 -13.47 17.76 0.47
C ARG A 492 -14.34 18.97 0.80
#